data_2541ee4334a7f7583ef0745c33837c02
#
_entry.id   2541ee4334a7f7583ef0745c33837c02
#
_cell.length_a   1.000
_cell.length_b   1.000
_cell.length_c   1.000
_cell.angle_alpha   90.00
_cell.angle_beta   90.00
_cell.angle_gamma   90.00
#
_symmetry.space_group_name_H-M   'P 1'
#
loop_
_entity.id
_entity.type
_entity.pdbx_description
1 polymer ?
#
loop_
_entity_poly.entity_id
_entity_poly.type
_entity_poly.pdbx_seq_one_letter_code
_entity_poly.pdbx_strand_id
1 'polypeptide(L)'
;MADRDGFTLLGVGAMNSPRYSPAGLLVSRGRVRVAIDGGPGAEPAGPLAAWLVTDERAELIRELRRLAAAHGLRPAVRAYHAGGLAITPQPVVHTSHPAYGYLIEAGGTRVAWAPEFLEFPSWAAGTDLMFAEAAGWARPIRFAKGTGGHAPALQVAKQAARHGVRRLVFAHIGRPTITALDTGHVPPFGEIGTEGAVYTTGNGT
;
A
#
# COMPACT_ATOMS: atom_id res chain seq x y z
N MET A 1 -24.28 13.38 -8.35
CA MET A 1 -23.67 12.53 -7.30
C MET A 1 -22.19 12.88 -7.29
N ALA A 2 -21.64 13.35 -6.17
CA ALA A 2 -20.20 13.60 -6.08
C ALA A 2 -19.47 12.27 -6.28
N ASP A 3 -18.48 12.26 -7.18
CA ASP A 3 -17.58 11.11 -7.37
C ASP A 3 -16.87 10.82 -6.05
N ARG A 4 -17.26 9.76 -5.37
CA ARG A 4 -16.57 9.34 -4.15
C ARG A 4 -15.28 8.62 -4.55
N ASP A 5 -14.18 9.05 -3.94
CA ASP A 5 -12.91 8.37 -4.10
C ASP A 5 -12.96 7.02 -3.40
N GLY A 6 -12.59 5.96 -4.10
CA GLY A 6 -12.55 4.59 -3.58
C GLY A 6 -11.13 4.03 -3.62
N PHE A 7 -10.70 3.42 -2.52
CA PHE A 7 -9.41 2.77 -2.36
C PHE A 7 -9.67 1.29 -2.07
N THR A 8 -9.59 0.44 -3.09
CA THR A 8 -9.85 -1.01 -2.94
C THR A 8 -8.54 -1.75 -2.72
N LEU A 9 -8.43 -2.49 -1.62
CA LEU A 9 -7.31 -3.41 -1.42
C LEU A 9 -7.49 -4.64 -2.31
N LEU A 10 -6.61 -4.81 -3.30
CA LEU A 10 -6.60 -5.96 -4.20
C LEU A 10 -6.03 -7.20 -3.50
N GLY A 11 -5.03 -6.99 -2.66
CA GLY A 11 -4.40 -7.94 -1.80
C GLY A 11 -3.73 -7.22 -0.64
N VAL A 12 -3.42 -7.94 0.43
CA VAL A 12 -2.81 -7.38 1.65
C VAL A 12 -1.58 -8.17 2.13
N GLY A 13 -1.10 -9.13 1.34
CA GLY A 13 0.00 -9.99 1.71
C GLY A 13 1.37 -9.40 1.42
N ALA A 14 2.31 -9.62 2.34
CA ALA A 14 3.73 -9.53 2.05
C ALA A 14 4.17 -10.67 1.11
N MET A 15 5.39 -10.58 0.56
CA MET A 15 5.95 -11.63 -0.27
C MET A 15 5.88 -13.00 0.43
N ASN A 16 5.42 -14.01 -0.31
CA ASN A 16 5.21 -15.36 0.21
C ASN A 16 4.30 -15.43 1.45
N SER A 17 3.35 -14.51 1.58
CA SER A 17 2.32 -14.61 2.61
C SER A 17 1.58 -15.94 2.49
N PRO A 18 1.41 -16.70 3.58
CA PRO A 18 0.72 -18.00 3.52
C PRO A 18 -0.80 -17.87 3.44
N ARG A 19 -1.33 -16.64 3.52
CA ARG A 19 -2.78 -16.39 3.68
C ARG A 19 -3.34 -15.43 2.65
N TYR A 20 -2.57 -14.40 2.28
CA TYR A 20 -3.06 -13.25 1.53
C TYR A 20 -2.38 -13.14 0.17
N SER A 21 -3.12 -12.64 -0.80
CA SER A 21 -2.60 -12.25 -2.10
C SER A 21 -1.63 -11.06 -1.97
N PRO A 22 -0.70 -10.85 -2.91
CA PRO A 22 0.27 -9.76 -2.86
C PRO A 22 -0.38 -8.40 -2.65
N ALA A 23 0.22 -7.56 -1.80
CA ALA A 23 -0.29 -6.23 -1.50
C ALA A 23 -0.51 -5.41 -2.77
N GLY A 24 -1.69 -4.88 -2.95
CA GLY A 24 -2.08 -4.08 -4.10
C GLY A 24 -3.27 -3.18 -3.80
N LEU A 25 -3.26 -2.00 -4.42
CA LEU A 25 -4.29 -0.99 -4.27
C LEU A 25 -4.89 -0.61 -5.63
N LEU A 26 -6.22 -0.54 -5.69
CA LEU A 26 -6.93 0.09 -6.80
C LEU A 26 -7.50 1.42 -6.33
N VAL A 27 -7.03 2.51 -6.92
CA VAL A 27 -7.55 3.86 -6.73
C VAL A 27 -8.60 4.14 -7.78
N SER A 28 -9.78 4.55 -7.37
CA SER A 28 -10.91 4.86 -8.27
C SER A 28 -11.45 6.26 -7.98
N ARG A 29 -11.59 7.09 -9.03
CA ARG A 29 -12.25 8.40 -9.00
C ARG A 29 -13.06 8.60 -10.28
N GLY A 30 -14.36 8.62 -10.19
CA GLY A 30 -15.24 8.62 -11.35
C GLY A 30 -14.94 7.44 -12.29
N ARG A 31 -14.55 7.74 -13.52
CA ARG A 31 -14.15 6.72 -14.51
C ARG A 31 -12.66 6.41 -14.50
N VAL A 32 -11.87 7.18 -13.76
CA VAL A 32 -10.42 6.96 -13.64
C VAL A 32 -10.15 5.84 -12.66
N ARG A 33 -9.37 4.86 -13.09
CA ARG A 33 -8.93 3.74 -12.24
C ARG A 33 -7.44 3.50 -12.43
N VAL A 34 -6.70 3.49 -11.34
CA VAL A 34 -5.25 3.30 -11.31
C VAL A 34 -4.93 2.16 -10.34
N ALA A 35 -4.21 1.15 -10.82
CA ALA A 35 -3.68 0.10 -9.96
C ALA A 35 -2.28 0.48 -9.46
N ILE A 36 -1.97 0.11 -8.23
CA ILE A 36 -0.63 0.25 -7.63
C ILE A 36 -0.26 -1.12 -7.03
N ASP A 37 0.89 -1.66 -7.45
CA ASP A 37 1.38 -2.98 -7.05
C ASP A 37 0.38 -4.12 -7.34
N GLY A 38 0.23 -5.09 -6.45
CA GLY A 38 -0.57 -6.30 -6.64
C GLY A 38 0.25 -7.47 -7.14
N GLY A 39 -0.37 -8.35 -7.92
CA GLY A 39 0.27 -9.54 -8.44
C GLY A 39 -0.74 -10.66 -8.68
N PRO A 40 -0.27 -11.91 -8.90
CA PRO A 40 -1.16 -13.06 -9.06
C PRO A 40 -2.12 -13.23 -7.88
N GLY A 41 -3.43 -13.24 -8.14
CA GLY A 41 -4.49 -13.29 -7.13
C GLY A 41 -4.92 -11.92 -6.59
N ALA A 42 -4.23 -10.84 -6.96
CA ALA A 42 -4.56 -9.45 -6.63
C ALA A 42 -4.67 -8.58 -7.89
N GLU A 43 -5.26 -9.15 -8.95
CA GLU A 43 -5.45 -8.45 -10.21
C GLU A 43 -6.65 -7.50 -10.16
N PRO A 44 -6.51 -6.26 -10.64
CA PRO A 44 -7.64 -5.37 -10.79
C PRO A 44 -8.54 -5.80 -11.95
N ALA A 45 -9.84 -5.88 -11.74
CA ALA A 45 -10.81 -6.16 -12.82
C ALA A 45 -11.12 -4.90 -13.62
N GLY A 46 -11.44 -5.07 -14.92
CA GLY A 46 -11.91 -4.02 -15.82
C GLY A 46 -10.84 -3.03 -16.31
N PRO A 47 -11.23 -1.97 -17.01
CA PRO A 47 -10.29 -1.02 -17.62
C PRO A 47 -9.49 -0.24 -16.59
N LEU A 48 -8.22 0.02 -16.91
CA LEU A 48 -7.30 0.82 -16.10
C LEU A 48 -6.72 1.96 -16.93
N ALA A 49 -6.51 3.11 -16.30
CA ALA A 49 -5.81 4.24 -16.89
C ALA A 49 -4.28 4.13 -16.71
N ALA A 50 -3.84 3.49 -15.63
CA ALA A 50 -2.42 3.22 -15.35
C ALA A 50 -2.26 2.03 -14.40
N TRP A 51 -1.06 1.43 -14.42
CA TRP A 51 -0.57 0.50 -13.42
C TRP A 51 0.77 1.02 -12.92
N LEU A 52 0.83 1.37 -11.64
CA LEU A 52 2.03 1.90 -10.97
C LEU A 52 2.65 0.80 -10.11
N VAL A 53 3.93 0.94 -9.79
CA VAL A 53 4.62 0.03 -8.86
C VAL A 53 5.49 0.83 -7.89
N THR A 54 5.66 0.31 -6.69
CA THR A 54 6.52 0.90 -5.67
C THR A 54 7.99 0.58 -5.89
N ASP A 55 8.30 -0.52 -6.59
CA ASP A 55 9.65 -0.95 -6.90
C ASP A 55 9.71 -1.63 -8.29
N GLU A 56 10.54 -1.09 -9.20
CA GLU A 56 10.74 -1.68 -10.54
C GLU A 56 11.66 -2.92 -10.54
N ARG A 57 12.23 -3.26 -9.39
CA ARG A 57 13.07 -4.44 -9.15
C ARG A 57 12.47 -5.44 -8.17
N ALA A 58 11.20 -5.22 -7.78
CA ALA A 58 10.46 -6.15 -6.93
C ALA A 58 10.43 -7.56 -7.52
N GLU A 59 10.35 -8.56 -6.67
CA GLU A 59 10.35 -9.98 -7.06
C GLU A 59 9.20 -10.30 -8.02
N LEU A 60 8.03 -9.68 -7.86
CA LEU A 60 6.85 -9.90 -8.72
C LEU A 60 6.81 -9.01 -9.97
N ILE A 61 7.85 -8.24 -10.27
CA ILE A 61 7.80 -7.27 -11.40
C ILE A 61 7.57 -7.94 -12.77
N ARG A 62 8.04 -9.18 -12.95
CA ARG A 62 7.82 -9.93 -14.20
C ARG A 62 6.36 -10.33 -14.37
N GLU A 63 5.76 -10.83 -13.30
CA GLU A 63 4.34 -11.20 -13.24
C GLU A 63 3.46 -9.96 -13.43
N LEU A 64 3.78 -8.87 -12.75
CA LEU A 64 3.07 -7.59 -12.91
C LEU A 64 3.13 -7.07 -14.35
N ARG A 65 4.28 -7.16 -15.01
CA ARG A 65 4.41 -6.78 -16.43
C ARG A 65 3.52 -7.63 -17.34
N ARG A 66 3.44 -8.94 -17.07
CA ARG A 66 2.59 -9.85 -17.83
C ARG A 66 1.11 -9.53 -17.60
N LEU A 67 0.68 -9.31 -16.37
CA LEU A 67 -0.70 -8.96 -16.03
C LEU A 67 -1.10 -7.61 -16.63
N ALA A 68 -0.27 -6.59 -16.49
CA ALA A 68 -0.53 -5.26 -17.02
C ALA A 68 -0.57 -5.22 -18.57
N ALA A 69 0.18 -6.09 -19.24
CA ALA A 69 0.14 -6.22 -20.70
C ALA A 69 -1.25 -6.62 -21.21
N ALA A 70 -2.02 -7.39 -20.45
CA ALA A 70 -3.42 -7.72 -20.79
C ALA A 70 -4.35 -6.49 -20.79
N HIS A 71 -3.94 -5.40 -20.11
CA HIS A 71 -4.62 -4.10 -20.12
C HIS A 71 -3.97 -3.10 -21.10
N GLY A 72 -2.98 -3.52 -21.89
CA GLY A 72 -2.20 -2.63 -22.77
C GLY A 72 -1.29 -1.68 -22.00
N LEU A 73 -0.94 -2.00 -20.74
CA LEU A 73 -0.18 -1.15 -19.83
C LEU A 73 1.21 -1.72 -19.54
N ARG A 74 2.10 -0.83 -19.10
CA ARG A 74 3.43 -1.17 -18.56
C ARG A 74 3.56 -0.60 -17.15
N PRO A 75 3.78 -1.43 -16.12
CA PRO A 75 3.99 -0.98 -14.76
C PRO A 75 5.29 -0.19 -14.65
N ALA A 76 5.25 0.94 -13.96
CA ALA A 76 6.42 1.78 -13.72
C ALA A 76 6.25 2.63 -12.46
N VAL A 77 7.37 3.04 -11.86
CA VAL A 77 7.41 4.10 -10.85
C VAL A 77 7.28 5.44 -11.58
N ARG A 78 6.12 6.07 -11.49
CA ARG A 78 5.85 7.38 -12.10
C ARG A 78 4.70 8.08 -11.43
N ALA A 79 4.61 9.39 -11.60
CA ALA A 79 3.43 10.15 -11.22
C ALA A 79 2.26 9.89 -12.20
N TYR A 80 1.04 10.02 -11.69
CA TYR A 80 -0.18 10.00 -12.48
C TYR A 80 -1.09 11.17 -12.09
N HIS A 81 -1.55 11.92 -13.07
CA HIS A 81 -2.42 13.08 -12.86
C HIS A 81 -3.54 13.07 -13.90
N ALA A 82 -4.79 12.88 -13.47
CA ALA A 82 -5.97 13.02 -14.31
C ALA A 82 -7.25 13.08 -13.47
N GLY A 83 -8.28 13.75 -13.95
CA GLY A 83 -9.61 13.75 -13.33
C GLY A 83 -9.66 14.25 -11.88
N GLY A 84 -8.76 15.17 -11.51
CA GLY A 84 -8.65 15.66 -10.13
C GLY A 84 -8.02 14.68 -9.16
N LEU A 85 -7.38 13.63 -9.68
CA LEU A 85 -6.55 12.66 -8.95
C LEU A 85 -5.08 12.96 -9.24
N ALA A 86 -4.27 13.09 -8.20
CA ALA A 86 -2.81 13.16 -8.26
C ALA A 86 -2.22 12.01 -7.46
N ILE A 87 -1.37 11.19 -8.09
CA ILE A 87 -0.66 10.06 -7.46
C ILE A 87 0.82 10.30 -7.69
N THR A 88 1.57 10.58 -6.64
CA THR A 88 2.97 11.00 -6.72
C THR A 88 3.87 10.03 -5.97
N PRO A 89 4.91 9.46 -6.62
CA PRO A 89 5.85 8.59 -5.93
C PRO A 89 6.66 9.38 -4.89
N GLN A 90 6.85 8.79 -3.72
CA GLN A 90 7.60 9.36 -2.60
C GLN A 90 8.63 8.33 -2.13
N PRO A 91 9.89 8.72 -1.86
CA PRO A 91 10.92 7.76 -1.48
C PRO A 91 10.62 7.11 -0.12
N VAL A 92 11.02 5.84 0.01
CA VAL A 92 11.02 5.10 1.27
C VAL A 92 12.35 4.40 1.50
N VAL A 93 12.70 4.17 2.76
CA VAL A 93 13.85 3.35 3.14
C VAL A 93 13.38 1.90 3.22
N HIS A 94 13.69 1.10 2.21
CA HIS A 94 13.27 -0.30 2.16
C HIS A 94 14.37 -1.23 1.66
N THR A 95 15.04 -0.91 0.55
CA THR A 95 16.06 -1.74 -0.10
C THR A 95 17.36 -0.95 -0.34
N SER A 96 18.37 -1.62 -0.89
CA SER A 96 19.64 -0.98 -1.34
C SER A 96 19.50 -0.20 -2.65
N HIS A 97 18.38 -0.29 -3.33
CA HIS A 97 18.03 0.47 -4.52
C HIS A 97 16.81 1.35 -4.26
N PRO A 98 16.50 2.33 -5.11
CA PRO A 98 15.36 3.20 -4.92
C PRO A 98 14.04 2.42 -4.84
N ALA A 99 13.30 2.63 -3.77
CA ALA A 99 11.94 2.14 -3.53
C ALA A 99 11.04 3.31 -3.11
N TYR A 100 9.76 3.18 -3.37
CA TYR A 100 8.80 4.28 -3.22
C TYR A 100 7.52 3.82 -2.52
N GLY A 101 6.81 4.77 -1.93
CA GLY A 101 5.38 4.72 -1.71
C GLY A 101 4.71 5.75 -2.61
N TYR A 102 3.42 5.95 -2.45
CA TYR A 102 2.66 6.96 -3.19
C TYR A 102 1.84 7.84 -2.27
N LEU A 103 1.97 9.17 -2.46
CA LEU A 103 1.00 10.11 -1.95
C LEU A 103 -0.09 10.28 -2.99
N ILE A 104 -1.34 10.06 -2.60
CA ILE A 104 -2.53 10.13 -3.43
C ILE A 104 -3.36 11.30 -2.92
N GLU A 105 -3.62 12.27 -3.78
CA GLU A 105 -4.39 13.47 -3.46
C GLU A 105 -5.63 13.52 -4.36
N ALA A 106 -6.79 13.62 -3.75
CA ALA A 106 -8.07 13.63 -4.45
C ALA A 106 -9.13 14.37 -3.62
N GLY A 107 -9.82 15.34 -4.21
CA GLY A 107 -10.94 16.02 -3.54
C GLY A 107 -10.60 16.67 -2.19
N GLY A 108 -9.35 17.11 -2.00
CA GLY A 108 -8.87 17.69 -0.73
C GLY A 108 -8.46 16.68 0.32
N THR A 109 -8.51 15.39 0.01
CA THR A 109 -8.02 14.31 0.89
C THR A 109 -6.62 13.86 0.49
N ARG A 110 -5.85 13.37 1.47
CA ARG A 110 -4.49 12.86 1.30
C ARG A 110 -4.42 11.42 1.79
N VAL A 111 -4.04 10.51 0.90
CA VAL A 111 -3.91 9.08 1.20
C VAL A 111 -2.48 8.62 0.91
N ALA A 112 -1.90 7.84 1.81
CA ALA A 112 -0.60 7.23 1.63
C ALA A 112 -0.74 5.74 1.30
N TRP A 113 -0.08 5.30 0.23
CA TRP A 113 0.23 3.90 -0.04
C TRP A 113 1.71 3.67 0.22
N ALA A 114 2.05 3.05 1.33
CA ALA A 114 3.42 2.72 1.73
C ALA A 114 3.47 1.31 2.32
N PRO A 115 3.36 0.27 1.47
CA PRO A 115 3.29 -1.11 1.93
C PRO A 115 4.64 -1.64 2.44
N GLU A 116 5.75 -1.02 2.05
CA GLU A 116 7.09 -1.52 2.33
C GLU A 116 8.02 -0.38 2.76
N PHE A 117 8.45 -0.41 4.02
CA PHE A 117 9.48 0.50 4.55
C PHE A 117 10.08 -0.01 5.86
N LEU A 118 11.33 0.37 6.12
CA LEU A 118 12.01 0.15 7.41
C LEU A 118 11.84 1.33 8.36
N GLU A 119 11.83 2.56 7.82
CA GLU A 119 11.68 3.80 8.54
C GLU A 119 10.37 4.48 8.16
N PHE A 120 9.61 4.96 9.15
CA PHE A 120 8.32 5.61 8.88
C PHE A 120 8.49 6.79 7.92
N PRO A 121 7.79 6.81 6.79
CA PRO A 121 7.95 7.85 5.78
C PRO A 121 7.33 9.18 6.25
N SER A 122 8.16 10.19 6.49
CA SER A 122 7.72 11.49 7.01
C SER A 122 6.68 12.20 6.13
N TRP A 123 6.69 11.95 4.82
CA TRP A 123 5.71 12.49 3.87
C TRP A 123 4.28 11.96 4.09
N ALA A 124 4.11 10.82 4.80
CA ALA A 124 2.81 10.27 5.16
C ALA A 124 2.19 10.94 6.40
N ALA A 125 2.91 11.87 7.05
CA ALA A 125 2.38 12.59 8.21
C ALA A 125 1.10 13.38 7.87
N GLY A 126 0.10 13.32 8.75
CA GLY A 126 -1.16 14.05 8.63
C GLY A 126 -2.06 13.55 7.48
N THR A 127 -1.83 12.36 6.93
CA THR A 127 -2.72 11.80 5.91
C THR A 127 -4.05 11.35 6.52
N ASP A 128 -5.12 11.46 5.73
CA ASP A 128 -6.45 11.04 6.13
C ASP A 128 -6.58 9.51 6.22
N LEU A 129 -5.85 8.80 5.35
CA LEU A 129 -5.77 7.34 5.30
C LEU A 129 -4.35 6.93 4.90
N MET A 130 -3.80 5.94 5.59
CA MET A 130 -2.52 5.33 5.26
C MET A 130 -2.66 3.82 5.17
N PHE A 131 -2.29 3.25 4.04
CA PHE A 131 -2.05 1.82 3.89
C PHE A 131 -0.57 1.55 4.12
N ALA A 132 -0.24 0.67 5.06
CA ALA A 132 1.11 0.59 5.57
C ALA A 132 1.63 -0.84 5.80
N GLU A 133 2.92 -0.88 6.02
CA GLU A 133 3.78 -2.03 6.33
C GLU A 133 3.31 -2.84 7.55
N ALA A 134 3.28 -4.17 7.43
CA ALA A 134 3.01 -5.12 8.51
C ALA A 134 3.67 -6.50 8.27
N ALA A 135 4.80 -6.57 7.57
CA ALA A 135 5.49 -7.83 7.37
C ALA A 135 5.97 -8.45 8.69
N GLY A 136 6.52 -7.64 9.60
CA GLY A 136 6.87 -8.03 10.96
C GLY A 136 5.84 -7.56 11.99
N TRP A 137 5.72 -8.24 13.14
CA TRP A 137 4.84 -7.82 14.23
C TRP A 137 5.52 -6.87 15.22
N ALA A 138 6.43 -7.41 16.07
CA ALA A 138 7.07 -6.66 17.15
C ALA A 138 8.54 -6.31 16.87
N ARG A 139 9.18 -6.98 15.92
CA ARG A 139 10.57 -6.79 15.56
C ARG A 139 10.72 -6.48 14.07
N PRO A 140 11.65 -5.58 13.70
CA PRO A 140 11.90 -5.30 12.29
C PRO A 140 12.51 -6.53 11.60
N ILE A 141 12.16 -6.72 10.34
CA ILE A 141 12.84 -7.64 9.44
C ILE A 141 13.94 -6.82 8.76
N ARG A 142 15.20 -7.17 8.98
CA ARG A 142 16.34 -6.49 8.37
C ARG A 142 16.94 -7.35 7.28
N PHE A 143 17.24 -6.74 6.14
CA PHE A 143 17.92 -7.42 5.06
C PHE A 143 19.41 -7.61 5.38
N ALA A 144 20.02 -8.64 4.77
CA ALA A 144 21.44 -8.91 4.92
C ALA A 144 22.26 -7.63 4.57
N LYS A 145 23.36 -7.42 5.27
CA LYS A 145 24.24 -6.25 5.12
C LYS A 145 23.64 -4.90 5.58
N GLY A 146 22.52 -4.90 6.31
CA GLY A 146 21.93 -3.68 6.87
C GLY A 146 21.37 -2.69 5.84
N THR A 147 21.09 -3.12 4.62
CA THR A 147 20.73 -2.25 3.49
C THR A 147 19.24 -1.89 3.42
N GLY A 148 18.43 -2.29 4.40
CA GLY A 148 16.98 -2.04 4.42
C GLY A 148 16.22 -3.08 5.22
N GLY A 149 14.92 -3.19 4.96
CA GLY A 149 14.05 -4.14 5.64
C GLY A 149 12.61 -3.65 5.78
N HIS A 150 11.89 -4.25 6.73
CA HIS A 150 10.51 -3.93 7.04
C HIS A 150 10.37 -3.48 8.50
N ALA A 151 9.65 -2.39 8.74
CA ALA A 151 9.27 -1.95 10.07
C ALA A 151 8.24 -2.93 10.68
N PRO A 152 8.27 -3.16 12.01
CA PRO A 152 7.25 -3.98 12.65
C PRO A 152 5.94 -3.23 12.82
N ALA A 153 4.81 -3.93 12.70
CA ALA A 153 3.47 -3.36 12.78
C ALA A 153 3.22 -2.52 14.05
N LEU A 154 3.72 -2.98 15.21
CA LEU A 154 3.60 -2.22 16.46
C LEU A 154 4.34 -0.87 16.41
N GLN A 155 5.49 -0.80 15.76
CA GLN A 155 6.21 0.46 15.57
C GLN A 155 5.49 1.35 14.56
N VAL A 156 4.99 0.78 13.46
CA VAL A 156 4.21 1.52 12.45
C VAL A 156 2.97 2.13 13.07
N ALA A 157 2.19 1.36 13.86
CA ALA A 157 1.03 1.86 14.61
C ALA A 157 1.38 3.08 15.48
N LYS A 158 2.46 2.97 16.29
CA LYS A 158 2.93 4.06 17.18
C LYS A 158 3.35 5.30 16.39
N GLN A 159 4.08 5.12 15.30
CA GLN A 159 4.56 6.23 14.47
C GLN A 159 3.43 6.91 13.72
N ALA A 160 2.51 6.14 13.13
CA ALA A 160 1.35 6.68 12.43
C ALA A 160 0.48 7.56 13.36
N ALA A 161 0.17 7.07 14.56
CA ALA A 161 -0.54 7.84 15.58
C ALA A 161 0.23 9.13 15.97
N ARG A 162 1.55 9.03 16.20
CA ARG A 162 2.39 10.18 16.57
C ARG A 162 2.47 11.23 15.46
N HIS A 163 2.47 10.80 14.22
CA HIS A 163 2.55 11.69 13.05
C HIS A 163 1.17 12.15 12.54
N GLY A 164 0.10 11.91 13.30
CA GLY A 164 -1.23 12.44 13.00
C GLY A 164 -1.91 11.79 11.80
N VAL A 165 -1.56 10.56 11.45
CA VAL A 165 -2.32 9.77 10.49
C VAL A 165 -3.72 9.53 11.07
N ARG A 166 -4.79 9.89 10.35
CA ARG A 166 -6.15 9.81 10.89
C ARG A 166 -6.68 8.38 10.92
N ARG A 167 -6.43 7.62 9.86
CA ARG A 167 -6.81 6.20 9.73
C ARG A 167 -5.64 5.40 9.18
N LEU A 168 -5.25 4.34 9.88
CA LEU A 168 -4.18 3.43 9.47
C LEU A 168 -4.78 2.06 9.11
N VAL A 169 -4.39 1.51 7.96
CA VAL A 169 -4.76 0.18 7.48
C VAL A 169 -3.49 -0.59 7.15
N PHE A 170 -3.28 -1.73 7.75
CA PHE A 170 -2.13 -2.58 7.45
C PHE A 170 -2.38 -3.39 6.17
N ALA A 171 -1.50 -3.28 5.18
CA ALA A 171 -1.69 -3.80 3.84
C ALA A 171 -0.45 -4.48 3.22
N HIS A 172 0.48 -4.94 4.03
CA HIS A 172 1.62 -5.77 3.63
C HIS A 172 1.92 -6.77 4.74
N ILE A 173 1.02 -7.76 4.90
CA ILE A 173 0.92 -8.61 6.08
C ILE A 173 1.78 -9.86 5.89
N GLY A 174 2.86 -9.97 6.66
CA GLY A 174 3.75 -11.11 6.65
C GLY A 174 3.42 -12.16 7.71
N ARG A 175 4.12 -13.29 7.63
CA ARG A 175 3.93 -14.44 8.53
C ARG A 175 3.99 -14.09 10.03
N PRO A 176 4.95 -13.26 10.54
CA PRO A 176 4.98 -12.89 11.96
C PRO A 176 3.73 -12.15 12.41
N THR A 177 3.18 -11.27 11.57
CA THR A 177 1.93 -10.56 11.86
C THR A 177 0.74 -11.50 11.84
N ILE A 178 0.65 -12.41 10.86
CA ILE A 178 -0.39 -13.45 10.81
C ILE A 178 -0.38 -14.27 12.11
N THR A 179 0.80 -14.74 12.55
CA THR A 179 0.93 -15.52 13.79
C THR A 179 0.44 -14.73 15.02
N ALA A 180 0.77 -13.43 15.10
CA ALA A 180 0.30 -12.59 16.20
C ALA A 180 -1.23 -12.45 16.20
N LEU A 181 -1.84 -12.21 15.03
CA LEU A 181 -3.28 -12.12 14.88
C LEU A 181 -4.00 -13.42 15.25
N ASP A 182 -3.45 -14.57 14.86
CA ASP A 182 -4.00 -15.90 15.18
C ASP A 182 -3.95 -16.21 16.70
N THR A 183 -3.06 -15.55 17.43
CA THR A 183 -2.97 -15.63 18.90
C THR A 183 -3.76 -14.52 19.61
N GLY A 184 -4.60 -13.77 18.89
CA GLY A 184 -5.50 -12.78 19.45
C GLY A 184 -4.88 -11.39 19.69
N HIS A 185 -3.65 -11.15 19.20
CA HIS A 185 -3.05 -9.82 19.28
C HIS A 185 -3.71 -8.88 18.29
N VAL A 186 -3.88 -7.61 18.70
CA VAL A 186 -4.38 -6.53 17.84
C VAL A 186 -3.42 -5.36 17.86
N PRO A 187 -3.27 -4.58 16.76
CA PRO A 187 -2.44 -3.39 16.78
C PRO A 187 -3.05 -2.31 17.70
N PRO A 188 -2.24 -1.54 18.42
CA PRO A 188 -2.74 -0.52 19.34
C PRO A 188 -3.37 0.69 18.62
N PHE A 189 -3.10 0.87 17.35
CA PHE A 189 -3.69 1.86 16.46
C PHE A 189 -3.72 1.29 15.04
N GLY A 190 -4.80 1.56 14.32
CA GLY A 190 -5.02 1.04 12.97
C GLY A 190 -5.78 -0.29 12.96
N GLU A 191 -6.10 -0.73 11.77
CA GLU A 191 -6.86 -1.95 11.48
C GLU A 191 -6.14 -2.83 10.45
N ILE A 192 -6.45 -4.10 10.45
CA ILE A 192 -5.93 -5.05 9.46
C ILE A 192 -6.74 -4.89 8.18
N GLY A 193 -6.05 -4.69 7.06
CA GLY A 193 -6.67 -4.58 5.75
C GLY A 193 -7.37 -5.87 5.34
N THR A 194 -8.48 -5.71 4.64
CA THR A 194 -9.26 -6.84 4.11
C THR A 194 -9.22 -6.81 2.58
N GLU A 195 -8.88 -7.92 1.96
CA GLU A 195 -8.88 -8.07 0.50
C GLU A 195 -10.27 -7.83 -0.08
N GLY A 196 -10.37 -7.07 -1.15
CA GLY A 196 -11.62 -6.68 -1.79
C GLY A 196 -12.37 -5.54 -1.08
N ALA A 197 -11.98 -5.16 0.15
CA ALA A 197 -12.63 -4.06 0.84
C ALA A 197 -12.34 -2.70 0.18
N VAL A 198 -13.36 -1.84 0.14
CA VAL A 198 -13.27 -0.47 -0.36
C VAL A 198 -13.19 0.48 0.82
N TYR A 199 -12.14 1.26 0.87
CA TYR A 199 -11.91 2.32 1.86
C TYR A 199 -12.25 3.68 1.24
N THR A 200 -12.85 4.55 2.03
CA THR A 200 -13.17 5.92 1.63
C THR A 200 -12.65 6.90 2.67
N THR A 201 -12.35 8.11 2.26
CA THR A 201 -11.87 9.19 3.14
C THR A 201 -12.99 10.18 3.52
N GLY A 202 -14.24 9.91 3.15
CA GLY A 202 -15.38 10.75 3.52
C GLY A 202 -15.67 10.68 5.02
N ASN A 203 -15.95 11.83 5.63
CA ASN A 203 -16.43 11.91 7.00
C ASN A 203 -17.66 11.01 7.14
N GLY A 204 -17.51 9.91 7.87
CA GLY A 204 -18.67 9.23 8.44
C GLY A 204 -19.32 10.23 9.41
N THR A 205 -20.47 10.75 9.01
CA THR A 205 -21.40 11.45 9.91
C THR A 205 -21.94 10.47 10.92
#